data_223a607110aec0f516bb8e1796e3268a
#
_entry.id   223a607110aec0f516bb8e1796e3268a
#
_cell.length_a   1.000
_cell.length_b   1.000
_cell.length_c   1.000
_cell.angle_alpha   90.00
_cell.angle_beta   90.00
_cell.angle_gamma   90.00
#
_symmetry.space_group_name_H-M   'P 1'
#
loop_
_entity.id
_entity.type
_entity.pdbx_description
1 polymer ?
#
loop_
_entity_poly.entity_id
_entity_poly.type
_entity_poly.pdbx_seq_one_letter_code
_entity_poly.pdbx_strand_id
1 'polypeptide(L)'
;MRERLICILGALCIAIAAYAEEPQLRIPDEEDIIHQTLAPGSPYYYTNLMLKYRNGNERLNDEEYYYLYYGFLYQEDYRPFTENRALDQMLAVVSGIDPERPTVGQLEAIVESGTEAMELDPFNPKVLNMLAYAYGALDDPQREELYFNHLNGILRAIESSGTGRKEESPWHILMFSHAYDLLASKGYSYNEARIISRTTEYVPLLKKSHDRIKGFYFDYSRVYRNKPDDVTFKRERTWQFNNLKPQEYK
;
A
#
# COMPACT_ATOMS: atom_id res chain seq x y z
N MET A 1 -24.51 -13.13 72.36
CA MET A 1 -24.73 -11.99 71.42
C MET A 1 -23.47 -11.92 70.56
N ARG A 2 -23.64 -12.32 69.28
CA ARG A 2 -22.52 -12.35 68.31
C ARG A 2 -22.79 -11.26 67.30
N GLU A 3 -21.99 -10.22 67.40
CA GLU A 3 -21.99 -9.16 66.36
C GLU A 3 -21.30 -9.67 65.10
N ARG A 4 -22.00 -9.64 64.01
CA ARG A 4 -21.48 -9.96 62.68
C ARG A 4 -20.98 -8.67 62.07
N LEU A 5 -19.63 -8.57 61.98
CA LEU A 5 -18.96 -7.52 61.24
C LEU A 5 -19.08 -7.83 59.74
N ILE A 6 -19.83 -7.02 59.03
CA ILE A 6 -19.95 -7.10 57.55
C ILE A 6 -18.82 -6.24 56.97
N CYS A 7 -17.76 -6.88 56.47
CA CYS A 7 -16.74 -6.23 55.69
C CYS A 7 -17.28 -6.00 54.26
N ILE A 8 -17.55 -4.74 53.95
CA ILE A 8 -17.86 -4.31 52.57
C ILE A 8 -16.49 -4.11 51.88
N LEU A 9 -16.03 -5.11 51.12
CA LEU A 9 -14.93 -4.95 50.16
C LEU A 9 -15.49 -4.22 48.94
N GLY A 10 -15.20 -2.91 48.88
CA GLY A 10 -15.43 -2.14 47.67
C GLY A 10 -14.41 -2.55 46.60
N ALA A 11 -14.85 -3.33 45.64
CA ALA A 11 -14.05 -3.61 44.45
C ALA A 11 -13.97 -2.32 43.60
N LEU A 12 -12.86 -1.63 43.72
CA LEU A 12 -12.49 -0.54 42.84
C LEU A 12 -12.10 -1.12 41.47
N CYS A 13 -13.07 -1.27 40.59
CA CYS A 13 -12.80 -1.56 39.16
C CYS A 13 -12.13 -0.35 38.54
N ILE A 14 -10.81 -0.35 38.50
CA ILE A 14 -10.04 0.56 37.67
C ILE A 14 -10.26 0.07 36.24
N ALA A 15 -11.17 0.71 35.53
CA ALA A 15 -11.29 0.58 34.09
C ALA A 15 -10.03 1.25 33.50
N ILE A 16 -9.02 0.44 33.22
CA ILE A 16 -7.91 0.85 32.37
C ILE A 16 -8.54 0.94 30.96
N ALA A 17 -9.00 2.15 30.61
CA ALA A 17 -9.25 2.46 29.23
C ALA A 17 -7.89 2.32 28.52
N ALA A 18 -7.71 1.21 27.82
CA ALA A 18 -6.65 1.11 26.83
C ALA A 18 -6.93 2.20 25.82
N TYR A 19 -6.31 3.36 25.98
CA TYR A 19 -6.18 4.32 24.90
C TYR A 19 -5.37 3.57 23.85
N ALA A 20 -6.04 3.09 22.82
CA ALA A 20 -5.36 2.72 21.59
C ALA A 20 -4.69 4.03 21.15
N GLU A 21 -3.37 4.09 21.30
CA GLU A 21 -2.56 5.20 20.79
C GLU A 21 -2.95 5.36 19.34
N GLU A 22 -3.51 6.51 18.97
CA GLU A 22 -3.79 6.78 17.56
C GLU A 22 -2.46 6.61 16.82
N PRO A 23 -2.42 5.85 15.71
CA PRO A 23 -1.19 5.60 15.00
C PRO A 23 -0.54 6.95 14.68
N GLN A 24 0.69 7.14 15.13
CA GLN A 24 1.42 8.39 14.92
C GLN A 24 1.60 8.57 13.43
N LEU A 25 0.89 9.54 12.85
CA LEU A 25 0.98 9.85 11.44
C LEU A 25 2.36 10.41 11.12
N ARG A 26 2.98 9.90 10.08
CA ARG A 26 4.29 10.30 9.60
C ARG A 26 4.18 10.72 8.14
N ILE A 27 3.85 11.99 7.91
CA ILE A 27 3.85 12.54 6.55
C ILE A 27 5.28 12.42 6.00
N PRO A 28 5.47 11.84 4.78
CA PRO A 28 6.80 11.61 4.25
C PRO A 28 7.59 12.93 4.09
N ASP A 29 8.64 13.07 4.89
CA ASP A 29 9.58 14.17 4.84
C ASP A 29 10.69 13.83 3.85
N GLU A 30 10.80 14.64 2.82
CA GLU A 30 11.73 14.41 1.71
C GLU A 30 13.19 14.51 2.14
N GLU A 31 13.52 15.51 2.96
CA GLU A 31 14.89 15.73 3.41
C GLU A 31 15.37 14.62 4.33
N ASP A 32 14.52 14.20 5.28
CA ASP A 32 14.78 13.07 6.15
C ASP A 32 14.95 11.77 5.35
N ILE A 33 14.03 11.47 4.43
CA ILE A 33 14.07 10.25 3.62
C ILE A 33 15.37 10.19 2.80
N ILE A 34 15.75 11.28 2.12
CA ILE A 34 17.00 11.36 1.36
C ILE A 34 18.20 11.12 2.28
N HIS A 35 18.24 11.82 3.41
CA HIS A 35 19.34 11.70 4.36
C HIS A 35 19.50 10.27 4.87
N GLN A 36 18.39 9.62 5.23
CA GLN A 36 18.41 8.28 5.80
C GLN A 36 18.69 7.19 4.75
N THR A 37 18.12 7.34 3.54
CA THR A 37 18.14 6.24 2.56
C THR A 37 19.34 6.28 1.62
N LEU A 38 19.99 7.44 1.44
CA LEU A 38 21.15 7.57 0.55
C LEU A 38 22.48 7.57 1.29
N ALA A 39 22.52 7.70 2.61
CA ALA A 39 23.74 7.67 3.41
C ALA A 39 24.15 6.22 3.77
N PRO A 40 25.31 5.71 3.29
CA PRO A 40 25.73 4.33 3.56
C PRO A 40 25.92 3.97 5.04
N GLY A 41 26.11 4.97 5.90
CA GLY A 41 26.24 4.81 7.36
C GLY A 41 24.92 4.84 8.11
N SER A 42 23.81 5.11 7.44
CA SER A 42 22.48 5.11 8.05
C SER A 42 21.98 3.68 8.31
N PRO A 43 21.29 3.42 9.42
CA PRO A 43 20.59 2.15 9.63
C PRO A 43 19.49 1.90 8.59
N TYR A 44 19.04 2.95 7.91
CA TYR A 44 17.99 2.90 6.88
C TYR A 44 18.54 3.07 5.46
N TYR A 45 19.85 2.83 5.26
CA TYR A 45 20.44 2.87 3.92
C TYR A 45 19.70 1.93 2.97
N TYR A 46 19.19 2.49 1.88
CA TYR A 46 18.26 1.80 0.97
C TYR A 46 18.76 0.45 0.48
N THR A 47 20.03 0.38 0.08
CA THR A 47 20.63 -0.86 -0.43
C THR A 47 20.60 -1.98 0.62
N ASN A 48 20.87 -1.66 1.89
CA ASN A 48 20.83 -2.63 2.98
C ASN A 48 19.40 -3.08 3.29
N LEU A 49 18.45 -2.12 3.31
CA LEU A 49 17.04 -2.42 3.50
C LEU A 49 16.49 -3.30 2.38
N MET A 50 16.83 -2.99 1.11
CA MET A 50 16.40 -3.79 -0.04
C MET A 50 17.03 -5.19 0.00
N LEU A 51 18.28 -5.32 0.42
CA LEU A 51 18.92 -6.63 0.60
C LEU A 51 18.21 -7.45 1.68
N LYS A 52 17.88 -6.84 2.82
CA LYS A 52 17.12 -7.47 3.90
C LYS A 52 15.71 -7.88 3.43
N TYR A 53 15.03 -7.01 2.68
CA TYR A 53 13.72 -7.26 2.09
C TYR A 53 13.75 -8.45 1.13
N ARG A 54 14.71 -8.51 0.19
CA ARG A 54 14.81 -9.58 -0.80
C ARG A 54 15.22 -10.92 -0.21
N ASN A 55 16.13 -10.93 0.78
CA ASN A 55 16.63 -12.16 1.38
C ASN A 55 15.64 -12.81 2.35
N GLY A 56 14.78 -12.01 3.01
CA GLY A 56 13.76 -12.50 3.94
C GLY A 56 14.32 -13.17 5.22
N ASN A 57 15.63 -13.14 5.43
CA ASN A 57 16.26 -13.79 6.60
C ASN A 57 15.93 -13.08 7.92
N GLU A 58 15.63 -11.79 7.84
CA GLU A 58 15.26 -10.95 8.96
C GLU A 58 13.98 -10.19 8.64
N ARG A 59 13.10 -10.06 9.61
CA ARG A 59 11.89 -9.24 9.45
C ARG A 59 12.25 -7.77 9.52
N LEU A 60 11.71 -6.98 8.59
CA LEU A 60 11.74 -5.53 8.69
C LEU A 60 10.69 -5.08 9.70
N ASN A 61 11.03 -4.04 10.47
CA ASN A 61 10.07 -3.33 11.30
C ASN A 61 9.33 -2.23 10.50
N ASP A 62 8.35 -1.58 11.11
CA ASP A 62 7.52 -0.59 10.42
C ASP A 62 8.31 0.64 9.97
N GLU A 63 9.34 1.04 10.72
CA GLU A 63 10.21 2.14 10.36
C GLU A 63 11.11 1.80 9.17
N GLU A 64 11.65 0.57 9.13
CA GLU A 64 12.41 0.07 7.99
C GLU A 64 11.52 -0.02 6.73
N TYR A 65 10.27 -0.46 6.84
CA TYR A 65 9.32 -0.44 5.71
C TYR A 65 9.00 0.98 5.24
N TYR A 66 8.86 1.93 6.16
CA TYR A 66 8.64 3.33 5.82
C TYR A 66 9.79 3.89 4.96
N TYR A 67 11.03 3.75 5.43
CA TYR A 67 12.18 4.24 4.67
C TYR A 67 12.44 3.45 3.38
N LEU A 68 12.19 2.14 3.39
CA LEU A 68 12.29 1.32 2.19
C LEU A 68 11.29 1.75 1.12
N TYR A 69 10.02 1.92 1.50
CA TYR A 69 8.97 2.32 0.58
C TYR A 69 9.22 3.72 0.04
N TYR A 70 9.35 4.74 0.89
CA TYR A 70 9.53 6.12 0.43
C TYR A 70 10.92 6.40 -0.14
N GLY A 71 11.94 5.66 0.27
CA GLY A 71 13.29 5.73 -0.28
C GLY A 71 13.40 5.25 -1.72
N PHE A 72 12.44 4.42 -2.18
CA PHE A 72 12.39 3.95 -3.58
C PHE A 72 12.26 5.11 -4.58
N LEU A 73 11.58 6.18 -4.20
CA LEU A 73 11.45 7.39 -5.02
C LEU A 73 12.79 7.92 -5.53
N TYR A 74 13.87 7.72 -4.78
CA TYR A 74 15.22 8.27 -5.04
C TYR A 74 16.16 7.24 -5.68
N GLN A 75 15.64 6.08 -6.10
CA GLN A 75 16.43 5.05 -6.76
C GLN A 75 16.31 5.18 -8.28
N GLU A 76 17.35 4.75 -9.00
CA GLU A 76 17.38 4.79 -10.48
C GLU A 76 16.30 3.88 -11.10
N ASP A 77 15.90 2.83 -10.37
CA ASP A 77 14.89 1.86 -10.78
C ASP A 77 13.45 2.37 -10.60
N TYR A 78 13.23 3.51 -9.94
CA TYR A 78 11.91 4.08 -9.77
C TYR A 78 11.38 4.69 -11.07
N ARG A 79 10.46 3.97 -11.73
CA ARG A 79 9.89 4.32 -13.04
C ARG A 79 8.38 4.20 -13.07
N PRO A 80 7.64 5.09 -12.38
CA PRO A 80 6.19 4.97 -12.16
C PRO A 80 5.34 5.08 -13.42
N PHE A 81 5.93 5.48 -14.56
CA PHE A 81 5.25 5.61 -15.85
C PHE A 81 5.58 4.48 -16.83
N THR A 82 6.40 3.52 -16.41
CA THR A 82 6.74 2.36 -17.25
C THR A 82 5.65 1.30 -17.13
N GLU A 83 5.24 0.75 -18.28
CA GLU A 83 4.30 -0.38 -18.34
C GLU A 83 4.94 -1.64 -17.73
N ASN A 84 4.21 -2.30 -16.82
CA ASN A 84 4.66 -3.54 -16.20
C ASN A 84 3.95 -4.74 -16.85
N ARG A 85 4.55 -5.22 -17.94
CA ARG A 85 3.98 -6.34 -18.73
C ARG A 85 3.92 -7.64 -17.93
N ALA A 86 4.85 -7.87 -17.03
CA ALA A 86 4.84 -9.06 -16.18
C ALA A 86 3.65 -9.02 -15.20
N LEU A 87 3.29 -7.85 -14.68
CA LEU A 87 2.06 -7.66 -13.92
C LEU A 87 0.82 -8.00 -14.76
N ASP A 88 0.74 -7.55 -16.00
CA ASP A 88 -0.39 -7.85 -16.88
C ASP A 88 -0.48 -9.37 -17.17
N GLN A 89 0.64 -10.03 -17.37
CA GLN A 89 0.71 -11.49 -17.53
C GLN A 89 0.21 -12.21 -16.27
N MET A 90 0.69 -11.81 -15.10
CA MET A 90 0.22 -12.37 -13.82
C MET A 90 -1.31 -12.21 -13.67
N LEU A 91 -1.83 -11.02 -13.96
CA LEU A 91 -3.27 -10.75 -13.87
C LEU A 91 -4.10 -11.57 -14.87
N ALA A 92 -3.57 -11.82 -16.06
CA ALA A 92 -4.21 -12.70 -17.05
C ALA A 92 -4.31 -14.13 -16.52
N VAL A 93 -3.25 -14.67 -15.90
CA VAL A 93 -3.29 -15.98 -15.25
C VAL A 93 -4.31 -16.00 -14.11
N VAL A 94 -4.25 -15.02 -13.21
CA VAL A 94 -5.15 -14.92 -12.04
C VAL A 94 -6.62 -14.85 -12.44
N SER A 95 -6.94 -14.14 -13.55
CA SER A 95 -8.32 -14.01 -14.03
C SER A 95 -8.95 -15.33 -14.48
N GLY A 96 -8.13 -16.33 -14.83
CA GLY A 96 -8.57 -17.65 -15.27
C GLY A 96 -8.51 -18.75 -14.21
N ILE A 97 -8.14 -18.41 -12.97
CA ILE A 97 -8.00 -19.39 -11.88
C ILE A 97 -9.30 -19.54 -11.11
N ASP A 98 -9.65 -20.79 -10.78
CA ASP A 98 -10.56 -21.10 -9.68
C ASP A 98 -9.75 -21.05 -8.37
N PRO A 99 -9.99 -20.07 -7.49
CA PRO A 99 -9.18 -19.91 -6.28
C PRO A 99 -9.22 -21.11 -5.33
N GLU A 100 -10.28 -21.93 -5.39
CA GLU A 100 -10.43 -23.13 -4.55
C GLU A 100 -9.72 -24.36 -5.16
N ARG A 101 -9.41 -24.31 -6.46
CA ARG A 101 -8.81 -25.45 -7.20
C ARG A 101 -7.77 -25.00 -8.21
N PRO A 102 -6.74 -24.25 -7.79
CA PRO A 102 -5.68 -23.86 -8.70
C PRO A 102 -4.87 -25.08 -9.13
N THR A 103 -4.41 -25.09 -10.38
CA THR A 103 -3.43 -26.08 -10.81
C THR A 103 -2.01 -25.64 -10.45
N VAL A 104 -1.10 -26.58 -10.25
CA VAL A 104 0.32 -26.28 -9.96
C VAL A 104 0.92 -25.37 -11.03
N GLY A 105 0.67 -25.65 -12.31
CA GLY A 105 1.18 -24.82 -13.41
C GLY A 105 0.66 -23.37 -13.40
N GLN A 106 -0.58 -23.13 -12.94
CA GLN A 106 -1.12 -21.77 -12.77
C GLN A 106 -0.43 -21.06 -11.60
N LEU A 107 -0.18 -21.76 -10.50
CA LEU A 107 0.53 -21.20 -9.35
C LEU A 107 1.98 -20.85 -9.68
N GLU A 108 2.69 -21.74 -10.39
CA GLU A 108 4.05 -21.49 -10.88
C GLU A 108 4.09 -20.30 -11.84
N ALA A 109 3.10 -20.15 -12.72
CA ALA A 109 3.00 -19.01 -13.62
C ALA A 109 2.75 -17.68 -12.86
N ILE A 110 1.99 -17.69 -11.75
CA ILE A 110 1.87 -16.52 -10.86
C ILE A 110 3.21 -16.18 -10.21
N VAL A 111 3.94 -17.19 -9.73
CA VAL A 111 5.25 -17.00 -9.09
C VAL A 111 6.25 -16.41 -10.07
N GLU A 112 6.34 -16.95 -11.28
CA GLU A 112 7.25 -16.46 -12.32
C GLU A 112 6.95 -15.03 -12.71
N SER A 113 5.72 -14.77 -13.18
CA SER A 113 5.32 -13.43 -13.63
C SER A 113 5.25 -12.40 -12.48
N GLY A 114 4.84 -12.81 -11.28
CA GLY A 114 4.83 -11.95 -10.10
C GLY A 114 6.25 -11.55 -9.67
N THR A 115 7.19 -12.48 -9.69
CA THR A 115 8.61 -12.19 -9.37
C THR A 115 9.21 -11.24 -10.40
N GLU A 116 8.93 -11.43 -11.69
CA GLU A 116 9.36 -10.51 -12.74
C GLU A 116 8.69 -9.12 -12.59
N ALA A 117 7.41 -9.08 -12.22
CA ALA A 117 6.69 -7.82 -12.00
C ALA A 117 7.30 -6.97 -10.86
N MET A 118 7.87 -7.63 -9.83
CA MET A 118 8.55 -6.96 -8.72
C MET A 118 9.88 -6.32 -9.10
N GLU A 119 10.48 -6.63 -10.25
CA GLU A 119 11.71 -5.94 -10.72
C GLU A 119 11.41 -4.47 -11.04
N LEU A 120 10.21 -4.15 -11.50
CA LEU A 120 9.81 -2.77 -11.80
C LEU A 120 9.10 -2.09 -10.61
N ASP A 121 8.28 -2.84 -9.88
CA ASP A 121 7.52 -2.35 -8.72
C ASP A 121 7.62 -3.36 -7.56
N PRO A 122 8.73 -3.30 -6.80
CA PRO A 122 9.00 -4.26 -5.72
C PRO A 122 8.00 -4.19 -4.56
N PHE A 123 7.20 -3.13 -4.51
CA PHE A 123 6.27 -2.83 -3.43
C PHE A 123 4.80 -2.89 -3.86
N ASN A 124 4.53 -3.52 -5.00
CA ASN A 124 3.16 -3.65 -5.50
C ASN A 124 2.30 -4.53 -4.58
N PRO A 125 1.28 -3.98 -3.88
CA PRO A 125 0.52 -4.75 -2.90
C PRO A 125 -0.24 -5.93 -3.52
N LYS A 126 -0.70 -5.79 -4.76
CA LYS A 126 -1.40 -6.86 -5.47
C LYS A 126 -0.48 -8.02 -5.81
N VAL A 127 0.74 -7.72 -6.31
CA VAL A 127 1.75 -8.72 -6.62
C VAL A 127 2.14 -9.47 -5.35
N LEU A 128 2.44 -8.75 -4.27
CA LEU A 128 2.79 -9.35 -2.98
C LEU A 128 1.69 -10.28 -2.45
N ASN A 129 0.42 -9.89 -2.58
CA ASN A 129 -0.72 -10.71 -2.19
C ASN A 129 -0.85 -11.98 -3.05
N MET A 130 -0.65 -11.86 -4.37
CA MET A 130 -0.73 -13.01 -5.27
C MET A 130 0.44 -13.98 -5.06
N LEU A 131 1.63 -13.50 -4.78
CA LEU A 131 2.78 -14.33 -4.42
C LEU A 131 2.56 -15.06 -3.10
N ALA A 132 2.05 -14.39 -2.06
CA ALA A 132 1.69 -15.04 -0.81
C ALA A 132 0.66 -16.16 -1.05
N TYR A 133 -0.40 -15.87 -1.80
CA TYR A 133 -1.40 -16.88 -2.16
C TYR A 133 -0.79 -18.07 -2.91
N ALA A 134 0.03 -17.81 -3.94
CA ALA A 134 0.61 -18.88 -4.77
C ALA A 134 1.54 -19.78 -3.96
N TYR A 135 2.40 -19.21 -3.12
CA TYR A 135 3.29 -19.99 -2.27
C TYR A 135 2.55 -20.78 -1.18
N GLY A 136 1.50 -20.20 -0.57
CA GLY A 136 0.66 -20.94 0.35
C GLY A 136 -0.04 -22.13 -0.30
N ALA A 137 -0.56 -21.96 -1.53
CA ALA A 137 -1.18 -23.04 -2.29
C ALA A 137 -0.17 -24.08 -2.83
N LEU A 138 1.12 -23.73 -2.94
CA LEU A 138 2.23 -24.63 -3.29
C LEU A 138 2.86 -25.32 -2.06
N ASP A 139 2.29 -25.16 -0.86
CA ASP A 139 2.79 -25.71 0.41
C ASP A 139 4.20 -25.20 0.77
N ASP A 140 4.48 -23.90 0.48
CA ASP A 140 5.70 -23.20 0.89
C ASP A 140 5.36 -22.10 1.92
N PRO A 141 5.14 -22.47 3.19
CA PRO A 141 4.70 -21.54 4.22
C PRO A 141 5.75 -20.46 4.55
N GLN A 142 7.03 -20.70 4.26
CA GLN A 142 8.08 -19.71 4.53
C GLN A 142 7.98 -18.53 3.58
N ARG A 143 7.80 -18.79 2.28
CA ARG A 143 7.61 -17.75 1.29
C ARG A 143 6.23 -17.10 1.39
N GLU A 144 5.18 -17.88 1.69
CA GLU A 144 3.86 -17.32 2.00
C GLU A 144 3.97 -16.27 3.11
N GLU A 145 4.57 -16.62 4.25
CA GLU A 145 4.74 -15.72 5.39
C GLU A 145 5.61 -14.50 5.01
N LEU A 146 6.66 -14.68 4.23
CA LEU A 146 7.53 -13.60 3.75
C LEU A 146 6.74 -12.56 2.96
N TYR A 147 6.04 -12.98 1.91
CA TYR A 147 5.29 -12.07 1.06
C TYR A 147 4.09 -11.45 1.78
N PHE A 148 3.45 -12.19 2.68
CA PHE A 148 2.40 -11.65 3.54
C PHE A 148 2.92 -10.56 4.50
N ASN A 149 4.11 -10.76 5.08
CA ASN A 149 4.77 -9.75 5.92
C ASN A 149 5.16 -8.51 5.10
N HIS A 150 5.65 -8.69 3.87
CA HIS A 150 5.97 -7.59 2.96
C HIS A 150 4.72 -6.79 2.60
N LEU A 151 3.66 -7.46 2.20
CA LEU A 151 2.37 -6.83 1.92
C LEU A 151 1.93 -5.95 3.09
N ASN A 152 1.85 -6.53 4.29
CA ASN A 152 1.39 -5.79 5.47
C ASN A 152 2.32 -4.63 5.86
N GLY A 153 3.64 -4.80 5.72
CA GLY A 153 4.62 -3.75 5.97
C GLY A 153 4.46 -2.56 5.03
N ILE A 154 4.29 -2.81 3.74
CA ILE A 154 4.05 -1.76 2.74
C ILE A 154 2.71 -1.06 2.98
N LEU A 155 1.64 -1.81 3.25
CA LEU A 155 0.35 -1.20 3.56
C LEU A 155 0.43 -0.28 4.78
N ARG A 156 1.10 -0.72 5.87
CA ARG A 156 1.31 0.14 7.05
C ARG A 156 2.18 1.36 6.74
N ALA A 157 3.21 1.24 5.91
CA ALA A 157 4.01 2.38 5.48
C ALA A 157 3.17 3.43 4.76
N ILE A 158 2.27 3.02 3.85
CA ILE A 158 1.34 3.93 3.18
C ILE A 158 0.35 4.54 4.20
N GLU A 159 -0.24 3.73 5.05
CA GLU A 159 -1.23 4.17 6.04
C GLU A 159 -0.66 5.12 7.09
N SER A 160 0.61 4.97 7.44
CA SER A 160 1.27 5.88 8.38
C SER A 160 1.39 7.31 7.84
N SER A 161 1.30 7.51 6.53
CA SER A 161 1.49 8.81 5.88
C SER A 161 0.32 9.79 6.04
N GLY A 162 -0.83 9.30 6.45
CA GLY A 162 -2.01 10.12 6.61
C GLY A 162 -3.21 9.32 7.11
N THR A 163 -4.35 9.97 7.28
CA THR A 163 -5.61 9.27 7.62
C THR A 163 -6.33 8.74 6.40
N GLY A 164 -6.03 9.26 5.22
CA GLY A 164 -6.79 9.03 3.99
C GLY A 164 -8.23 9.57 4.02
N ARG A 165 -8.72 10.04 5.18
CA ARG A 165 -10.13 10.42 5.40
C ARG A 165 -10.45 11.86 5.04
N LYS A 166 -9.43 12.71 4.96
CA LYS A 166 -9.53 14.15 4.69
C LYS A 166 -8.55 14.55 3.61
N GLU A 167 -8.87 15.58 2.87
CA GLU A 167 -8.00 16.14 1.83
C GLU A 167 -6.67 16.64 2.40
N GLU A 168 -6.67 17.17 3.62
CA GLU A 168 -5.48 17.67 4.29
C GLU A 168 -4.59 16.57 4.87
N SER A 169 -5.07 15.32 4.88
CA SER A 169 -4.35 14.16 5.40
C SER A 169 -4.55 12.95 4.49
N PRO A 170 -4.15 13.06 3.20
CA PRO A 170 -4.25 11.98 2.23
C PRO A 170 -3.23 10.88 2.53
N TRP A 171 -3.43 9.70 2.00
CA TRP A 171 -2.39 8.68 1.92
C TRP A 171 -1.44 8.99 0.76
N HIS A 172 -0.14 8.99 1.04
CA HIS A 172 0.91 9.27 0.05
C HIS A 172 1.38 7.97 -0.60
N ILE A 173 1.33 7.91 -1.93
CA ILE A 173 1.68 6.71 -2.70
C ILE A 173 2.79 6.99 -3.71
N LEU A 174 3.46 5.91 -4.16
CA LEU A 174 4.55 5.98 -5.13
C LEU A 174 4.16 5.46 -6.52
N MET A 175 3.14 4.62 -6.64
CA MET A 175 2.65 4.08 -7.91
C MET A 175 1.15 4.31 -8.04
N PHE A 176 0.64 4.45 -9.27
CA PHE A 176 -0.79 4.69 -9.50
C PHE A 176 -1.68 3.57 -8.98
N SER A 177 -1.23 2.32 -9.07
CA SER A 177 -1.98 1.15 -8.62
C SER A 177 -2.12 1.05 -7.12
N HIS A 178 -1.13 1.57 -6.35
CA HIS A 178 -1.06 1.38 -4.90
C HIS A 178 -2.29 1.90 -4.16
N ALA A 179 -2.92 2.97 -4.66
CA ALA A 179 -4.16 3.49 -4.09
C ALA A 179 -5.30 2.47 -4.13
N TYR A 180 -5.46 1.83 -5.28
CA TYR A 180 -6.52 0.85 -5.50
C TYR A 180 -6.23 -0.48 -4.83
N ASP A 181 -4.96 -0.89 -4.84
CA ASP A 181 -4.49 -2.13 -4.25
C ASP A 181 -4.58 -2.08 -2.71
N LEU A 182 -4.30 -0.91 -2.09
CA LEU A 182 -4.54 -0.66 -0.67
C LEU A 182 -6.04 -0.81 -0.32
N LEU A 183 -6.94 -0.23 -1.12
CA LEU A 183 -8.37 -0.34 -0.89
C LEU A 183 -8.85 -1.78 -1.05
N ALA A 184 -8.37 -2.49 -2.08
CA ALA A 184 -8.71 -3.88 -2.33
C ALA A 184 -8.22 -4.79 -1.20
N SER A 185 -7.01 -4.59 -0.66
CA SER A 185 -6.47 -5.36 0.46
C SER A 185 -7.29 -5.21 1.75
N LYS A 186 -7.99 -4.08 1.89
CA LYS A 186 -8.93 -3.81 2.99
C LYS A 186 -10.36 -4.32 2.71
N GLY A 187 -10.57 -4.99 1.59
CA GLY A 187 -11.88 -5.49 1.18
C GLY A 187 -12.86 -4.40 0.71
N TYR A 188 -12.35 -3.21 0.36
CA TYR A 188 -13.20 -2.14 -0.14
C TYR A 188 -13.40 -2.28 -1.66
N SER A 189 -14.65 -2.19 -2.09
CA SER A 189 -15.01 -1.96 -3.48
C SER A 189 -15.18 -0.46 -3.73
N TYR A 190 -14.69 0.05 -4.85
CA TYR A 190 -14.59 1.48 -5.12
C TYR A 190 -15.08 1.85 -6.51
N ASN A 191 -15.42 3.12 -6.68
CA ASN A 191 -15.76 3.74 -7.96
C ASN A 191 -14.54 4.48 -8.54
N GLU A 192 -14.72 5.06 -9.73
CA GLU A 192 -13.70 5.89 -10.36
C GLU A 192 -13.27 7.04 -9.44
N ALA A 193 -11.96 7.28 -9.40
CA ALA A 193 -11.39 8.38 -8.63
C ALA A 193 -11.86 9.74 -9.16
N ARG A 194 -11.99 10.70 -8.26
CA ARG A 194 -12.26 12.11 -8.56
C ARG A 194 -11.01 12.93 -8.31
N ILE A 195 -10.61 13.70 -9.31
CA ILE A 195 -9.50 14.64 -9.17
C ILE A 195 -9.97 15.79 -8.27
N ILE A 196 -9.28 16.00 -7.15
CA ILE A 196 -9.53 17.09 -6.20
C ILE A 196 -8.58 18.25 -6.49
N SER A 197 -7.27 17.93 -6.68
CA SER A 197 -6.24 18.91 -7.03
C SER A 197 -5.31 18.34 -8.11
N ARG A 198 -4.20 19.04 -8.39
CA ARG A 198 -3.19 18.57 -9.36
C ARG A 198 -2.59 17.20 -8.98
N THR A 199 -2.52 16.90 -7.71
CA THR A 199 -1.84 15.72 -7.17
C THR A 199 -2.72 14.88 -6.24
N THR A 200 -3.88 15.38 -5.82
CA THR A 200 -4.76 14.68 -4.88
C THR A 200 -5.99 14.15 -5.60
N GLU A 201 -6.28 12.88 -5.38
CA GLU A 201 -7.51 12.23 -5.86
C GLU A 201 -8.32 11.69 -4.69
N TYR A 202 -9.64 11.70 -4.85
CA TYR A 202 -10.59 11.07 -3.94
C TYR A 202 -11.17 9.83 -4.60
N VAL A 203 -11.00 8.68 -3.98
CA VAL A 203 -11.56 7.40 -4.44
C VAL A 203 -12.80 7.06 -3.62
N PRO A 204 -14.00 7.23 -4.20
CA PRO A 204 -15.25 6.93 -3.49
C PRO A 204 -15.45 5.42 -3.39
N LEU A 205 -15.94 4.95 -2.24
CA LEU A 205 -16.32 3.57 -2.04
C LEU A 205 -17.71 3.28 -2.65
N LEU A 206 -17.90 2.09 -3.21
CA LEU A 206 -19.22 1.61 -3.68
C LEU A 206 -20.20 1.47 -2.52
N LYS A 207 -19.72 1.00 -1.38
CA LYS A 207 -20.48 0.90 -0.13
C LYS A 207 -19.71 1.61 0.95
N LYS A 208 -20.40 2.36 1.81
CA LYS A 208 -19.78 2.95 2.99
C LYS A 208 -19.14 1.86 3.83
N SER A 209 -17.95 2.14 4.38
CA SER A 209 -17.31 1.24 5.34
C SER A 209 -18.17 1.11 6.61
N HIS A 210 -17.78 0.18 7.48
CA HIS A 210 -18.40 0.02 8.80
C HIS A 210 -18.41 1.35 9.59
N ASP A 211 -17.34 2.15 9.48
CA ASP A 211 -17.18 3.48 10.11
C ASP A 211 -17.88 4.61 9.34
N ARG A 212 -18.76 4.28 8.38
CA ARG A 212 -19.49 5.22 7.53
C ARG A 212 -18.60 6.07 6.61
N ILE A 213 -17.34 5.66 6.37
CA ILE A 213 -16.44 6.32 5.44
C ILE A 213 -16.98 6.14 4.02
N LYS A 214 -16.99 7.23 3.25
CA LYS A 214 -17.54 7.25 1.89
C LYS A 214 -16.48 7.07 0.81
N GLY A 215 -15.20 7.25 1.15
CA GLY A 215 -14.05 7.17 0.25
C GLY A 215 -12.79 7.67 0.92
N PHE A 216 -11.68 7.62 0.18
CA PHE A 216 -10.37 7.97 0.69
C PHE A 216 -9.64 8.92 -0.26
N TYR A 217 -8.77 9.75 0.31
CA TYR A 217 -7.92 10.69 -0.40
C TYR A 217 -6.51 10.12 -0.54
N PHE A 218 -5.93 10.28 -1.74
CA PHE A 218 -4.59 9.84 -2.07
C PHE A 218 -3.80 10.99 -2.69
N ASP A 219 -2.54 11.14 -2.28
CA ASP A 219 -1.59 12.09 -2.85
C ASP A 219 -0.65 11.40 -3.83
N TYR A 220 -0.64 11.86 -5.07
CA TYR A 220 0.16 11.38 -6.18
C TYR A 220 1.34 12.32 -6.50
N SER A 221 1.65 13.30 -5.65
CA SER A 221 2.69 14.29 -5.92
C SER A 221 4.05 13.64 -6.23
N ARG A 222 4.36 12.56 -5.51
CA ARG A 222 5.60 11.79 -5.69
C ARG A 222 5.63 11.01 -6.99
N VAL A 223 4.50 10.50 -7.43
CA VAL A 223 4.38 9.82 -8.73
C VAL A 223 4.64 10.80 -9.86
N TYR A 224 4.07 12.02 -9.79
CA TYR A 224 4.22 13.03 -10.83
C TYR A 224 5.57 13.74 -10.84
N ARG A 225 6.36 13.63 -9.79
CA ARG A 225 7.69 14.22 -9.72
C ARG A 225 8.62 13.69 -10.83
N ASN A 226 8.53 12.41 -11.15
CA ASN A 226 9.35 11.74 -12.15
C ASN A 226 8.65 11.67 -13.52
N LYS A 227 7.66 12.55 -13.76
CA LYS A 227 7.02 12.63 -15.07
C LYS A 227 8.01 13.11 -16.11
N PRO A 228 8.26 12.35 -17.19
CA PRO A 228 9.06 12.81 -18.32
C PRO A 228 8.46 14.09 -18.94
N ASP A 229 9.30 15.06 -19.31
CA ASP A 229 8.88 16.37 -19.85
C ASP A 229 8.09 16.26 -21.16
N ASP A 230 8.34 15.22 -21.96
CA ASP A 230 7.70 14.94 -23.24
C ASP A 230 6.38 14.18 -23.14
N VAL A 231 6.06 13.62 -21.98
CA VAL A 231 4.79 12.94 -21.74
C VAL A 231 3.72 13.98 -21.44
N THR A 232 3.05 14.47 -22.47
CA THR A 232 1.73 15.10 -22.32
C THR A 232 0.75 14.01 -21.90
N PHE A 233 0.62 13.80 -20.61
CA PHE A 233 -0.48 13.02 -20.05
C PHE A 233 -1.77 13.79 -20.36
N LYS A 234 -2.37 13.54 -21.53
CA LYS A 234 -3.77 13.83 -21.71
C LYS A 234 -4.49 12.87 -20.77
N ARG A 235 -4.78 13.34 -19.57
CA ARG A 235 -5.73 12.64 -18.72
C ARG A 235 -7.04 12.64 -19.48
N GLU A 236 -7.39 11.55 -20.13
CA GLU A 236 -8.70 11.35 -20.73
C GLU A 236 -9.84 11.47 -19.71
N ARG A 237 -9.49 11.51 -18.43
CA ARG A 237 -10.40 11.59 -17.28
C ARG A 237 -11.30 12.84 -17.25
N THR A 238 -10.91 13.95 -17.85
CA THR A 238 -11.77 15.14 -17.93
C THR A 238 -13.03 14.92 -18.76
N TRP A 239 -13.03 13.89 -19.59
CA TRP A 239 -14.14 13.54 -20.45
C TRP A 239 -15.24 12.74 -19.78
N GLN A 240 -14.83 11.85 -18.90
CA GLN A 240 -15.75 10.95 -18.21
C GLN A 240 -16.59 11.66 -17.16
N PHE A 241 -16.10 12.80 -16.67
CA PHE A 241 -16.76 13.51 -15.55
C PHE A 241 -18.02 14.26 -15.92
N ASN A 242 -18.15 14.77 -17.16
CA ASN A 242 -19.22 15.70 -17.46
C ASN A 242 -20.00 15.42 -18.75
N ASN A 243 -19.72 14.32 -19.50
CA ASN A 243 -20.22 14.12 -20.86
C ASN A 243 -20.05 15.36 -21.77
N LEU A 244 -19.14 16.27 -21.41
CA LEU A 244 -18.86 17.49 -22.14
C LEU A 244 -17.73 17.22 -23.12
N LYS A 245 -17.98 17.46 -24.40
CA LYS A 245 -16.94 17.44 -25.44
C LYS A 245 -15.90 18.54 -25.13
N PRO A 246 -14.57 18.34 -25.46
CA PRO A 246 -13.60 19.39 -25.32
C PRO A 246 -14.04 20.61 -26.09
N GLN A 247 -13.90 21.77 -25.49
CA GLN A 247 -13.92 23.01 -26.25
C GLN A 247 -12.59 23.12 -26.98
N GLU A 248 -12.63 23.06 -28.30
CA GLU A 248 -11.51 23.44 -29.14
C GLU A 248 -11.34 24.97 -29.03
N TYR A 249 -10.31 25.41 -28.33
CA TYR A 249 -9.89 26.80 -28.39
C TYR A 249 -9.20 27.00 -29.74
N LYS A 250 -9.79 27.83 -30.59
CA LYS A 250 -9.18 28.34 -31.82
C LYS A 250 -8.14 29.40 -31.51
#